data_92afb4912ca41370e37a52f4481e4aa7
#
_entry.id   92afb4912ca41370e37a52f4481e4aa7
#
_cell.length_a   1.000
_cell.length_b   1.000
_cell.length_c   1.000
_cell.angle_alpha   90.00
_cell.angle_beta   90.00
_cell.angle_gamma   90.00
#
_symmetry.space_group_name_H-M   'P 1'
#
loop_
_entity.id
_entity.type
_entity.pdbx_description
1 polymer ?
#
loop_
_entity_poly.entity_id
_entity_poly.type
_entity_poly.pdbx_seq_one_letter_code
_entity_poly.pdbx_strand_id
1 'polypeptide(L)'
;YPSETEQEIAFLYDPDRLTVRHAPQGAPSTSHGSHDAPRFDTTFRYDLDADNISESIRFSKPPLELALTTPGGTKLRLIGVHAKSKNPYGAIGREAQIRLSIENRRKQLAQCLWIRQRVEGHLAHGDSLIVMGDFNDGPGIDEFEKLFGHSGVEIVLGTHPDPATRLTDPHASMALQSKVGITPTSARFYIAQQKRFFEALLDFVMVSPD
;
A
#
# COMPACT_ATOMS: atom_id res chain seq x y z
N TYR A 1 14.61 -7.15 0.79
CA TYR A 1 14.80 -7.08 -0.66
C TYR A 1 15.68 -5.88 -1.01
N PRO A 2 16.70 -6.02 -1.87
CA PRO A 2 17.41 -4.85 -2.38
C PRO A 2 16.46 -3.95 -3.17
N SER A 3 16.57 -2.63 -2.97
CA SER A 3 15.73 -1.65 -3.65
C SER A 3 16.51 -0.87 -4.72
N GLU A 4 15.81 -0.42 -5.76
CA GLU A 4 16.41 0.41 -6.81
C GLU A 4 16.78 1.83 -6.31
N THR A 5 16.27 2.23 -5.15
CA THR A 5 16.45 3.57 -4.55
C THR A 5 17.40 3.58 -3.37
N GLU A 6 18.07 2.47 -3.06
CA GLU A 6 18.91 2.29 -1.86
C GLU A 6 18.16 2.60 -0.54
N GLN A 7 16.83 2.59 -0.57
CA GLN A 7 15.94 2.78 0.57
C GLN A 7 15.12 1.52 0.75
N GLU A 8 15.33 0.83 1.85
CA GLU A 8 14.70 -0.46 2.13
C GLU A 8 13.72 -0.34 3.30
N ILE A 9 12.75 -1.23 3.34
CA ILE A 9 11.84 -1.36 4.47
C ILE A 9 12.54 -2.26 5.50
N ALA A 10 12.69 -1.77 6.72
CA ALA A 10 13.28 -2.49 7.83
C ALA A 10 12.27 -2.69 8.97
N PHE A 11 12.41 -3.77 9.69
CA PHE A 11 11.63 -4.08 10.89
C PHE A 11 12.57 -4.29 12.08
N LEU A 12 12.40 -3.44 13.10
CA LEU A 12 13.14 -3.54 14.36
C LEU A 12 12.26 -4.22 15.39
N TYR A 13 12.80 -5.19 16.11
CA TYR A 13 12.04 -5.96 17.10
C TYR A 13 12.93 -6.36 18.29
N ASP A 14 12.28 -6.66 19.40
CA ASP A 14 12.91 -7.23 20.59
C ASP A 14 12.94 -8.76 20.44
N PRO A 15 14.13 -9.40 20.37
CA PRO A 15 14.25 -10.83 20.17
C PRO A 15 13.76 -11.66 21.37
N ASP A 16 13.65 -11.05 22.57
CA ASP A 16 13.08 -11.70 23.74
C ASP A 16 11.54 -11.77 23.68
N ARG A 17 10.92 -10.94 22.84
CA ARG A 17 9.46 -10.83 22.67
C ARG A 17 8.93 -11.38 21.36
N LEU A 18 9.76 -11.48 20.34
CA LEU A 18 9.34 -11.97 19.03
C LEU A 18 10.40 -12.84 18.38
N THR A 19 9.97 -13.92 17.76
CA THR A 19 10.74 -14.60 16.73
C THR A 19 10.27 -14.10 15.38
N VAL A 20 11.19 -13.60 14.57
CA VAL A 20 10.89 -12.97 13.27
C VAL A 20 11.61 -13.71 12.15
N ARG A 21 10.89 -14.01 11.08
CA ARG A 21 11.46 -14.63 9.88
C ARG A 21 10.96 -13.90 8.63
N HIS A 22 11.88 -13.57 7.72
CA HIS A 22 11.51 -13.11 6.38
C HIS A 22 10.80 -14.24 5.64
N ALA A 23 9.60 -14.00 5.16
CA ALA A 23 8.69 -15.02 4.65
C ALA A 23 7.94 -14.54 3.38
N PRO A 24 8.67 -14.18 2.31
CA PRO A 24 8.06 -13.74 1.07
C PRO A 24 7.22 -14.84 0.45
N GLN A 25 6.04 -14.48 -0.05
CA GLN A 25 5.10 -15.39 -0.68
C GLN A 25 4.94 -15.08 -2.17
N GLY A 26 4.38 -16.04 -2.91
CA GLY A 26 4.11 -15.95 -4.34
C GLY A 26 5.24 -16.48 -5.21
N ALA A 27 4.93 -16.67 -6.49
CA ALA A 27 5.87 -17.16 -7.48
C ALA A 27 6.89 -16.07 -7.90
N PRO A 28 8.10 -16.43 -8.34
CA PRO A 28 9.10 -15.48 -8.83
C PRO A 28 8.67 -14.72 -10.09
N SER A 29 7.76 -15.27 -10.87
CA SER A 29 7.07 -14.60 -11.98
C SER A 29 5.74 -15.28 -12.19
N THR A 30 4.70 -14.53 -12.53
CA THR A 30 3.41 -15.11 -12.92
C THR A 30 3.26 -15.02 -14.43
N SER A 31 2.85 -16.11 -15.04
CA SER A 31 2.23 -16.09 -16.36
C SER A 31 0.85 -15.42 -16.26
N HIS A 32 0.38 -14.81 -17.32
CA HIS A 32 -0.97 -14.25 -17.43
C HIS A 32 -2.02 -15.23 -16.84
N GLY A 33 -2.86 -14.72 -15.93
CA GLY A 33 -3.99 -15.49 -15.40
C GLY A 33 -3.75 -16.26 -14.10
N SER A 34 -2.61 -16.11 -13.44
CA SER A 34 -2.42 -16.63 -12.08
C SER A 34 -3.27 -15.81 -11.09
N HIS A 35 -4.12 -16.51 -10.30
CA HIS A 35 -4.86 -15.90 -9.21
C HIS A 35 -3.97 -15.55 -8.01
N ASP A 36 -2.74 -16.07 -7.99
CA ASP A 36 -1.80 -15.82 -6.89
C ASP A 36 -0.98 -14.56 -7.18
N ALA A 37 -0.95 -13.65 -6.24
CA ALA A 37 -0.10 -12.48 -6.31
C ALA A 37 1.38 -12.90 -6.42
N PRO A 38 2.15 -12.40 -7.41
CA PRO A 38 3.57 -12.70 -7.50
C PRO A 38 4.34 -12.15 -6.30
N ARG A 39 5.58 -12.57 -6.13
CA ARG A 39 6.48 -12.02 -5.11
C ARG A 39 6.68 -10.52 -5.35
N PHE A 40 6.71 -9.74 -4.28
CA PHE A 40 6.83 -8.28 -4.38
C PHE A 40 8.17 -7.79 -4.96
N ASP A 41 9.20 -8.61 -4.99
CA ASP A 41 10.49 -8.33 -5.63
C ASP A 41 10.53 -8.70 -7.14
N THR A 42 9.37 -8.97 -7.73
CA THR A 42 9.24 -9.35 -9.14
C THR A 42 8.39 -8.33 -9.91
N THR A 43 7.56 -8.80 -10.82
CA THR A 43 6.73 -7.98 -11.69
C THR A 43 5.26 -8.41 -11.60
N PHE A 44 4.38 -7.45 -11.36
CA PHE A 44 2.94 -7.60 -11.44
C PHE A 44 2.45 -7.05 -12.78
N ARG A 45 1.61 -7.82 -13.48
CA ARG A 45 1.03 -7.37 -14.74
C ARG A 45 -0.38 -6.89 -14.52
N TYR A 46 -0.63 -5.66 -14.92
CA TYR A 46 -1.94 -5.02 -14.76
C TYR A 46 -2.19 -4.04 -15.90
N ASP A 47 -3.40 -4.05 -16.45
CA ASP A 47 -3.85 -3.08 -17.43
C ASP A 47 -4.26 -1.79 -16.70
N LEU A 48 -3.40 -0.77 -16.79
CA LEU A 48 -3.54 0.48 -16.02
C LEU A 48 -4.60 1.43 -16.58
N ASP A 49 -4.92 1.35 -17.87
CA ASP A 49 -5.78 2.30 -18.57
C ASP A 49 -6.92 1.66 -19.36
N ALA A 50 -7.12 0.37 -19.19
CA ALA A 50 -8.19 -0.42 -19.80
C ALA A 50 -8.13 -0.46 -21.33
N ASP A 51 -6.92 -0.45 -21.89
CA ASP A 51 -6.67 -0.61 -23.33
C ASP A 51 -6.45 -2.06 -23.77
N ASN A 52 -6.60 -3.02 -22.84
CA ASN A 52 -6.31 -4.46 -22.96
C ASN A 52 -4.83 -4.80 -23.12
N ILE A 53 -3.92 -3.88 -22.83
CA ILE A 53 -2.49 -4.10 -22.78
C ILE A 53 -2.05 -4.05 -21.32
N SER A 54 -1.46 -5.13 -20.82
CA SER A 54 -0.99 -5.17 -19.43
C SER A 54 0.41 -4.59 -19.30
N GLU A 55 0.57 -3.58 -18.47
CA GLU A 55 1.86 -3.02 -18.10
C GLU A 55 2.54 -3.84 -17.01
N SER A 56 3.86 -3.69 -16.96
CA SER A 56 4.69 -4.29 -15.94
C SER A 56 4.85 -3.33 -14.76
N ILE A 57 4.26 -3.69 -13.62
CA ILE A 57 4.33 -2.94 -12.38
C ILE A 57 5.40 -3.54 -11.48
N ARG A 58 6.25 -2.69 -10.93
CA ARG A 58 7.26 -3.05 -9.94
C ARG A 58 7.19 -2.13 -8.73
N PHE A 59 7.64 -2.62 -7.60
CA PHE A 59 7.97 -1.79 -6.46
C PHE A 59 9.42 -1.33 -6.56
N SER A 60 9.68 -0.04 -6.43
CA SER A 60 11.03 0.46 -6.20
C SER A 60 11.54 0.11 -4.79
N LYS A 61 10.64 -0.10 -3.87
CA LYS A 61 10.85 -0.57 -2.49
C LYS A 61 9.89 -1.74 -2.25
N PRO A 62 10.30 -2.99 -2.53
CA PRO A 62 9.42 -4.14 -2.39
C PRO A 62 8.87 -4.27 -0.95
N PRO A 63 7.57 -4.49 -0.76
CA PRO A 63 6.99 -4.75 0.54
C PRO A 63 7.71 -5.87 1.29
N LEU A 64 7.92 -5.66 2.59
CA LEU A 64 8.59 -6.62 3.48
C LEU A 64 7.57 -7.57 4.08
N GLU A 65 7.69 -8.86 3.79
CA GLU A 65 6.80 -9.90 4.31
C GLU A 65 7.48 -10.69 5.43
N LEU A 66 6.86 -10.69 6.62
CA LEU A 66 7.40 -11.34 7.81
C LEU A 66 6.41 -12.34 8.42
N ALA A 67 6.95 -13.45 8.91
CA ALA A 67 6.27 -14.34 9.83
C ALA A 67 6.79 -14.08 11.25
N LEU A 68 5.88 -13.76 12.15
CA LEU A 68 6.16 -13.41 13.54
C LEU A 68 5.59 -14.50 14.45
N THR A 69 6.28 -14.79 15.55
CA THR A 69 5.77 -15.67 16.60
C THR A 69 6.09 -15.06 17.95
N THR A 70 5.08 -14.93 18.81
CA THR A 70 5.26 -14.48 20.19
C THR A 70 5.76 -15.62 21.08
N PRO A 71 6.32 -15.36 22.27
CA PRO A 71 6.69 -16.41 23.22
C PRO A 71 5.51 -17.30 23.63
N GLY A 72 4.29 -16.77 23.61
CA GLY A 72 3.06 -17.53 23.87
C GLY A 72 2.58 -18.40 22.71
N GLY A 73 3.31 -18.42 21.58
CA GLY A 73 2.98 -19.25 20.42
C GLY A 73 2.00 -18.59 19.43
N THR A 74 1.54 -17.36 19.65
CA THR A 74 0.70 -16.63 18.71
C THR A 74 1.48 -16.35 17.44
N LYS A 75 0.91 -16.72 16.29
CA LYS A 75 1.49 -16.50 14.96
C LYS A 75 0.81 -15.32 14.29
N LEU A 76 1.62 -14.43 13.70
CA LEU A 76 1.17 -13.26 12.98
C LEU A 76 1.91 -13.17 11.63
N ARG A 77 1.28 -12.54 10.66
CA ARG A 77 1.89 -12.11 9.41
C ARG A 77 2.00 -10.58 9.40
N LEU A 78 3.06 -10.06 8.84
CA LEU A 78 3.24 -8.63 8.68
C LEU A 78 3.69 -8.33 7.26
N ILE A 79 3.05 -7.31 6.66
CA ILE A 79 3.46 -6.73 5.38
C ILE A 79 3.81 -5.26 5.62
N GLY A 80 5.11 -4.94 5.53
CA GLY A 80 5.59 -3.55 5.58
C GLY A 80 5.53 -2.93 4.18
N VAL A 81 4.91 -1.76 4.06
CA VAL A 81 4.60 -1.12 2.78
C VAL A 81 5.28 0.24 2.65
N HIS A 82 5.80 0.54 1.45
CA HIS A 82 6.13 1.89 1.01
C HIS A 82 5.71 2.02 -0.46
N ALA A 83 4.47 2.44 -0.69
CA ALA A 83 3.88 2.52 -2.01
C ALA A 83 4.43 3.69 -2.84
N LYS A 84 4.19 3.66 -4.14
CA LYS A 84 4.61 4.70 -5.09
C LYS A 84 4.04 6.06 -4.72
N SER A 85 4.89 7.07 -4.61
CA SER A 85 4.45 8.47 -4.47
C SER A 85 3.78 8.96 -5.76
N LYS A 86 2.71 9.75 -5.59
CA LYS A 86 2.01 10.45 -6.69
C LYS A 86 2.74 11.70 -7.17
N ASN A 87 3.76 12.15 -6.46
CA ASN A 87 4.47 13.40 -6.76
C ASN A 87 5.07 13.35 -8.18
N PRO A 88 4.78 14.36 -9.04
CA PRO A 88 5.32 14.45 -10.39
C PRO A 88 6.76 15.02 -10.41
N TYR A 89 7.65 14.42 -9.60
CA TYR A 89 9.04 14.88 -9.49
C TYR A 89 9.74 14.95 -10.86
N GLY A 90 10.41 16.06 -11.13
CA GLY A 90 11.14 16.27 -12.39
C GLY A 90 10.27 16.75 -13.57
N ALA A 91 8.95 16.81 -13.45
CA ALA A 91 8.09 17.32 -14.51
C ALA A 91 8.16 18.84 -14.62
N ILE A 92 8.39 19.35 -15.84
CA ILE A 92 8.45 20.77 -16.14
C ILE A 92 7.16 21.19 -16.86
N GLY A 93 6.45 22.17 -16.31
CA GLY A 93 5.18 22.69 -16.83
C GLY A 93 3.95 21.91 -16.34
N ARG A 94 2.81 22.62 -16.34
CA ARG A 94 1.55 22.11 -15.74
C ARG A 94 1.03 20.83 -16.39
N GLU A 95 1.07 20.75 -17.70
CA GLU A 95 0.58 19.56 -18.43
C GLU A 95 1.41 18.32 -18.13
N ALA A 96 2.75 18.46 -18.09
CA ALA A 96 3.64 17.37 -17.75
C ALA A 96 3.44 16.92 -16.28
N GLN A 97 3.21 17.86 -15.36
CA GLN A 97 2.91 17.56 -13.96
C GLN A 97 1.62 16.78 -13.81
N ILE A 98 0.53 17.22 -14.46
CA ILE A 98 -0.77 16.53 -14.42
C ILE A 98 -0.63 15.11 -14.98
N ARG A 99 -0.05 14.96 -16.18
CA ARG A 99 0.14 13.66 -16.82
C ARG A 99 0.93 12.70 -15.94
N LEU A 100 2.07 13.16 -15.40
CA LEU A 100 2.91 12.32 -14.55
C LEU A 100 2.25 11.99 -13.20
N SER A 101 1.48 12.91 -12.61
CA SER A 101 0.69 12.64 -11.40
C SER A 101 -0.34 11.54 -11.64
N ILE A 102 -1.07 11.59 -12.76
CA ILE A 102 -2.06 10.56 -13.12
C ILE A 102 -1.37 9.21 -13.36
N GLU A 103 -0.26 9.18 -14.09
CA GLU A 103 0.51 7.96 -14.34
C GLU A 103 1.04 7.35 -13.04
N ASN A 104 1.62 8.18 -12.15
CA ASN A 104 2.11 7.74 -10.85
C ASN A 104 0.97 7.18 -9.99
N ARG A 105 -0.22 7.82 -10.02
CA ARG A 105 -1.40 7.32 -9.31
C ARG A 105 -1.85 5.95 -9.85
N ARG A 106 -1.93 5.77 -11.16
CA ARG A 106 -2.27 4.47 -11.76
C ARG A 106 -1.31 3.38 -11.27
N LYS A 107 0.00 3.64 -11.30
CA LYS A 107 1.01 2.72 -10.78
C LYS A 107 0.85 2.44 -9.29
N GLN A 108 0.56 3.45 -8.48
CA GLN A 108 0.30 3.30 -7.06
C GLN A 108 -0.92 2.41 -6.79
N LEU A 109 -2.05 2.66 -7.49
CA LEU A 109 -3.26 1.85 -7.35
C LEU A 109 -3.01 0.39 -7.76
N ALA A 110 -2.25 0.14 -8.83
CA ALA A 110 -1.86 -1.21 -9.21
C ALA A 110 -0.98 -1.89 -8.14
N GLN A 111 -0.08 -1.15 -7.50
CA GLN A 111 0.68 -1.66 -6.35
C GLN A 111 -0.25 -2.00 -5.17
N CYS A 112 -1.24 -1.17 -4.89
CA CYS A 112 -2.24 -1.43 -3.84
C CYS A 112 -3.13 -2.64 -4.17
N LEU A 113 -3.50 -2.84 -5.42
CA LEU A 113 -4.20 -4.06 -5.89
C LEU A 113 -3.33 -5.31 -5.69
N TRP A 114 -2.04 -5.22 -6.00
CA TRP A 114 -1.10 -6.32 -5.76
C TRP A 114 -1.00 -6.68 -4.27
N ILE A 115 -0.88 -5.66 -3.39
CA ILE A 115 -0.92 -5.86 -1.94
C ILE A 115 -2.25 -6.48 -1.53
N ARG A 116 -3.37 -5.99 -2.06
CA ARG A 116 -4.71 -6.51 -1.77
C ARG A 116 -4.85 -8.00 -2.10
N GLN A 117 -4.39 -8.45 -3.26
CA GLN A 117 -4.39 -9.87 -3.61
C GLN A 117 -3.62 -10.72 -2.60
N ARG A 118 -2.47 -10.21 -2.09
CA ARG A 118 -1.71 -10.88 -1.04
C ARG A 118 -2.49 -10.93 0.28
N VAL A 119 -3.16 -9.84 0.64
CA VAL A 119 -4.03 -9.76 1.82
C VAL A 119 -5.16 -10.79 1.73
N GLU A 120 -5.81 -10.89 0.58
CA GLU A 120 -6.89 -11.87 0.36
C GLU A 120 -6.41 -13.31 0.52
N GLY A 121 -5.21 -13.62 0.04
CA GLY A 121 -4.58 -14.92 0.28
C GLY A 121 -4.40 -15.23 1.77
N HIS A 122 -3.91 -14.27 2.55
CA HIS A 122 -3.76 -14.44 4.00
C HIS A 122 -5.10 -14.59 4.72
N LEU A 123 -6.08 -13.75 4.40
CA LEU A 123 -7.42 -13.82 4.99
C LEU A 123 -8.10 -15.15 4.66
N ALA A 124 -7.98 -15.65 3.43
CA ALA A 124 -8.53 -16.94 3.04
C ALA A 124 -7.88 -18.12 3.77
N HIS A 125 -6.63 -17.98 4.23
CA HIS A 125 -5.95 -18.98 5.07
C HIS A 125 -6.24 -18.83 6.56
N GLY A 126 -6.96 -17.77 6.98
CA GLY A 126 -7.20 -17.47 8.39
C GLY A 126 -5.95 -16.98 9.13
N ASP A 127 -4.99 -16.38 8.42
CA ASP A 127 -3.82 -15.79 9.04
C ASP A 127 -4.19 -14.48 9.76
N SER A 128 -3.71 -14.30 11.01
CA SER A 128 -3.72 -12.99 11.66
C SER A 128 -2.69 -12.09 10.98
N LEU A 129 -3.14 -10.99 10.38
CA LEU A 129 -2.35 -10.16 9.48
C LEU A 129 -2.29 -8.70 9.93
N ILE A 130 -1.10 -8.11 9.84
CA ILE A 130 -0.87 -6.68 9.98
C ILE A 130 -0.28 -6.18 8.65
N VAL A 131 -0.89 -5.14 8.07
CA VAL A 131 -0.33 -4.40 6.92
C VAL A 131 -0.07 -2.97 7.36
N MET A 132 1.18 -2.52 7.28
CA MET A 132 1.54 -1.20 7.81
C MET A 132 2.61 -0.50 6.99
N GLY A 133 2.61 0.83 7.04
CA GLY A 133 3.64 1.67 6.45
C GLY A 133 3.10 2.86 5.67
N ASP A 134 3.96 3.44 4.83
CA ASP A 134 3.66 4.60 4.00
C ASP A 134 2.99 4.18 2.68
N PHE A 135 1.71 4.49 2.57
CA PHE A 135 0.94 4.25 1.34
C PHE A 135 1.06 5.39 0.33
N ASN A 136 1.65 6.53 0.72
CA ASN A 136 1.70 7.75 -0.08
C ASN A 136 0.31 8.16 -0.61
N ASP A 137 -0.74 7.73 0.05
CA ASP A 137 -2.15 7.92 -0.32
C ASP A 137 -3.05 7.95 0.92
N GLY A 138 -4.22 8.51 0.75
CA GLY A 138 -5.26 8.55 1.76
C GLY A 138 -6.50 9.25 1.21
N PRO A 139 -7.66 9.08 1.86
CA PRO A 139 -8.90 9.69 1.41
C PRO A 139 -8.82 11.22 1.35
N GLY A 140 -9.20 11.81 0.22
CA GLY A 140 -9.31 13.26 0.05
C GLY A 140 -7.98 14.00 -0.12
N ILE A 141 -6.88 13.31 -0.39
CA ILE A 141 -5.54 13.94 -0.47
C ILE A 141 -5.33 14.73 -1.75
N ASP A 142 -5.91 14.30 -2.89
CA ASP A 142 -5.70 14.97 -4.16
C ASP A 142 -6.97 15.09 -5.03
N GLU A 143 -6.91 16.04 -5.97
CA GLU A 143 -8.03 16.35 -6.88
C GLU A 143 -8.34 15.22 -7.88
N PHE A 144 -7.40 14.30 -8.11
CA PHE A 144 -7.55 13.22 -9.09
C PHE A 144 -8.16 11.95 -8.48
N GLU A 145 -8.34 11.88 -7.16
CA GLU A 145 -8.92 10.72 -6.48
C GLU A 145 -10.29 10.34 -7.06
N LYS A 146 -11.10 11.34 -7.35
CA LYS A 146 -12.45 11.15 -7.94
C LYS A 146 -12.44 10.47 -9.32
N LEU A 147 -11.33 10.51 -10.05
CA LEU A 147 -11.20 9.87 -11.35
C LEU A 147 -11.05 8.35 -11.23
N PHE A 148 -10.65 7.86 -10.07
CA PHE A 148 -10.31 6.45 -9.86
C PHE A 148 -11.28 5.72 -8.92
N GLY A 149 -12.22 6.44 -8.30
CA GLY A 149 -13.29 5.89 -7.46
C GLY A 149 -12.85 5.52 -6.04
N HIS A 150 -11.64 4.97 -5.86
CA HIS A 150 -11.09 4.57 -4.56
C HIS A 150 -9.65 5.03 -4.39
N SER A 151 -9.28 5.33 -3.16
CA SER A 151 -7.87 5.51 -2.79
C SER A 151 -7.15 4.16 -2.70
N GLY A 152 -5.81 4.17 -2.77
CA GLY A 152 -5.01 2.97 -2.56
C GLY A 152 -5.23 2.33 -1.18
N VAL A 153 -5.50 3.17 -0.17
CA VAL A 153 -5.83 2.73 1.19
C VAL A 153 -7.15 1.95 1.23
N GLU A 154 -8.21 2.46 0.57
CA GLU A 154 -9.49 1.76 0.47
C GLU A 154 -9.35 0.42 -0.25
N ILE A 155 -8.54 0.36 -1.29
CA ILE A 155 -8.25 -0.88 -2.02
C ILE A 155 -7.64 -1.92 -1.07
N VAL A 156 -6.61 -1.55 -0.31
CA VAL A 156 -5.93 -2.49 0.59
C VAL A 156 -6.80 -2.89 1.78
N LEU A 157 -7.56 -1.96 2.36
CA LEU A 157 -8.57 -2.28 3.38
C LEU A 157 -9.59 -3.29 2.87
N GLY A 158 -10.00 -3.14 1.62
CA GLY A 158 -11.04 -3.95 0.99
C GLY A 158 -12.41 -3.29 1.04
N THR A 159 -13.13 -3.36 -0.07
CA THR A 159 -14.44 -2.72 -0.28
C THR A 159 -15.61 -3.70 -0.17
N HIS A 160 -15.34 -5.00 -0.03
CA HIS A 160 -16.38 -6.01 0.06
C HIS A 160 -17.23 -5.82 1.32
N PRO A 161 -18.57 -6.03 1.28
CA PRO A 161 -19.44 -5.84 2.45
C PRO A 161 -19.13 -6.77 3.64
N ASP A 162 -18.63 -7.98 3.38
CA ASP A 162 -18.29 -8.94 4.42
C ASP A 162 -17.07 -8.48 5.24
N PRO A 163 -17.25 -8.24 6.56
CA PRO A 163 -16.15 -7.82 7.44
C PRO A 163 -14.98 -8.82 7.50
N ALA A 164 -15.25 -10.12 7.33
CA ALA A 164 -14.22 -11.16 7.37
C ALA A 164 -13.19 -11.03 6.23
N THR A 165 -13.53 -10.30 5.17
CA THR A 165 -12.67 -10.08 4.01
C THR A 165 -12.00 -8.71 4.03
N ARG A 166 -12.15 -7.92 5.09
CA ARG A 166 -11.62 -6.56 5.18
C ARG A 166 -10.59 -6.43 6.28
N LEU A 167 -9.60 -5.58 6.05
CA LEU A 167 -8.74 -5.06 7.10
C LEU A 167 -9.41 -3.87 7.79
N THR A 168 -9.00 -3.57 9.02
CA THR A 168 -9.47 -2.43 9.79
C THR A 168 -8.31 -1.54 10.21
N ASP A 169 -8.51 -0.22 10.11
CA ASP A 169 -7.65 0.83 10.65
C ASP A 169 -8.55 1.94 11.18
N PRO A 170 -8.50 2.27 12.48
CA PRO A 170 -9.35 3.30 13.08
C PRO A 170 -9.15 4.68 12.48
N HIS A 171 -7.91 5.06 12.14
CA HIS A 171 -7.58 6.36 11.58
C HIS A 171 -8.05 6.48 10.12
N ALA A 172 -7.87 5.39 9.33
CA ALA A 172 -8.44 5.33 7.99
C ALA A 172 -9.98 5.45 8.04
N SER A 173 -10.62 4.75 8.97
CA SER A 173 -12.08 4.82 9.17
C SER A 173 -12.54 6.23 9.52
N MET A 174 -11.80 6.93 10.38
CA MET A 174 -12.06 8.34 10.72
C MET A 174 -11.90 9.24 9.49
N ALA A 175 -10.84 9.07 8.71
CA ALA A 175 -10.58 9.87 7.51
C ALA A 175 -11.66 9.66 6.43
N LEU A 176 -12.10 8.43 6.21
CA LEU A 176 -13.15 8.08 5.25
C LEU A 176 -14.55 8.60 5.64
N GLN A 177 -14.84 8.67 6.94
CA GLN A 177 -16.14 9.12 7.46
C GLN A 177 -16.21 10.64 7.68
N SER A 178 -15.08 11.30 7.86
CA SER A 178 -15.02 12.73 8.18
C SER A 178 -15.34 13.58 6.96
N LYS A 179 -16.51 14.21 6.97
CA LYS A 179 -16.86 15.26 5.99
C LYS A 179 -16.41 16.65 6.45
N VAL A 180 -16.24 16.84 7.75
CA VAL A 180 -15.80 18.09 8.39
C VAL A 180 -15.19 17.73 9.74
N GLY A 181 -13.94 18.11 10.00
CA GLY A 181 -13.35 17.90 11.30
C GLY A 181 -11.82 17.76 11.25
N ILE A 182 -11.23 17.44 12.40
CA ILE A 182 -9.80 17.16 12.52
C ILE A 182 -9.56 15.77 11.95
N THR A 183 -8.84 15.71 10.84
CA THR A 183 -8.38 14.44 10.27
C THR A 183 -7.03 14.09 10.91
N PRO A 184 -6.81 12.83 11.33
CA PRO A 184 -5.50 12.41 11.79
C PRO A 184 -4.46 12.61 10.69
N THR A 185 -3.23 12.97 11.07
CA THR A 185 -2.12 13.17 10.14
C THR A 185 -0.90 12.41 10.62
N SER A 186 -0.16 11.80 9.71
CA SER A 186 1.10 11.11 9.99
C SER A 186 2.31 11.84 9.40
N ALA A 187 2.07 12.70 8.42
CA ALA A 187 3.12 13.43 7.71
C ALA A 187 2.84 14.93 7.64
N ARG A 188 3.92 15.72 7.73
CA ARG A 188 3.89 17.17 7.53
C ARG A 188 5.08 17.60 6.69
N PHE A 189 4.83 18.24 5.57
CA PHE A 189 5.88 18.73 4.67
C PHE A 189 5.56 20.11 4.10
N TYR A 190 6.64 20.86 3.78
CA TYR A 190 6.52 22.21 3.26
C TYR A 190 6.41 22.20 1.74
N ILE A 191 5.34 22.77 1.20
CA ILE A 191 5.15 22.96 -0.25
C ILE A 191 5.69 24.34 -0.63
N ALA A 192 6.91 24.38 -1.17
CA ALA A 192 7.61 25.65 -1.48
C ALA A 192 6.83 26.51 -2.47
N GLN A 193 6.19 25.94 -3.48
CA GLN A 193 5.39 26.66 -4.49
C GLN A 193 4.18 27.36 -3.89
N GLN A 194 3.61 26.80 -2.81
CA GLN A 194 2.44 27.34 -2.11
C GLN A 194 2.82 28.10 -0.84
N LYS A 195 4.10 28.09 -0.45
CA LYS A 195 4.63 28.69 0.77
C LYS A 195 3.86 28.29 2.05
N ARG A 196 3.43 27.02 2.10
CA ARG A 196 2.66 26.48 3.24
C ARG A 196 3.08 25.07 3.59
N PHE A 197 2.80 24.69 4.83
CA PHE A 197 2.84 23.28 5.23
C PHE A 197 1.58 22.57 4.74
N PHE A 198 1.78 21.32 4.37
CA PHE A 198 0.73 20.37 4.07
C PHE A 198 0.82 19.21 5.07
N GLU A 199 -0.30 18.86 5.64
CA GLU A 199 -0.42 17.75 6.58
C GLU A 199 -1.31 16.69 5.95
N ALA A 200 -0.90 15.42 6.04
CA ALA A 200 -1.62 14.30 5.44
C ALA A 200 -1.50 13.03 6.29
N LEU A 201 -2.51 12.19 6.22
CA LEU A 201 -2.45 10.81 6.69
C LEU A 201 -1.94 9.96 5.53
N LEU A 202 -0.71 9.47 5.62
CA LEU A 202 -0.03 8.66 4.60
C LEU A 202 0.36 7.28 5.12
N ASP A 203 0.55 7.18 6.44
CA ASP A 203 0.97 5.96 7.13
C ASP A 203 -0.22 5.34 7.84
N PHE A 204 -0.38 4.04 7.69
CA PHE A 204 -1.51 3.27 8.21
C PHE A 204 -1.04 2.01 8.90
N VAL A 205 -1.87 1.51 9.84
CA VAL A 205 -1.71 0.21 10.48
C VAL A 205 -3.05 -0.52 10.38
N MET A 206 -3.11 -1.41 9.41
CA MET A 206 -4.31 -2.17 9.09
C MET A 206 -4.19 -3.58 9.67
N VAL A 207 -5.24 -4.08 10.32
CA VAL A 207 -5.27 -5.41 10.94
C VAL A 207 -6.40 -6.24 10.38
N SER A 208 -6.17 -7.56 10.29
CA SER A 208 -7.21 -8.52 9.95
C SER A 208 -8.29 -8.57 11.02
N PRO A 209 -9.54 -8.96 10.70
CA PRO A 209 -10.52 -9.38 11.69
C PRO A 209 -10.00 -10.59 12.46
N ASP A 210 -10.52 -10.79 13.67
CA ASP A 210 -10.22 -11.94 14.54
C ASP A 210 -10.81 -13.24 13.99
#